data_d7e50901430e2905484c3b1abce3a962
#
_entry.id   d7e50901430e2905484c3b1abce3a962
#
_cell.length_a   1.000
_cell.length_b   1.000
_cell.length_c   1.000
_cell.angle_alpha   90.00
_cell.angle_beta   90.00
_cell.angle_gamma   90.00
#
_symmetry.space_group_name_H-M   'P 1'
#
loop_
_entity.id
_entity.type
_entity.pdbx_description
1 polymer ?
#
loop_
_entity_poly.entity_id
_entity_poly.type
_entity_poly.pdbx_seq_one_letter_code
_entity_poly.pdbx_strand_id
1 'polypeptide(L)'
;MNASADIPFIAKYQPSKIDDFEQLDENTITIIHSLIAMDNLNIMFYGDSGSGKTSIINAMIREYYKKMASSTAIQENILILNSLKEQGIQYYRNDVKVFCQTMSMIPNRKKIVLLDDIDLINEQGQQVFRNCIDKYSHNVHFISSCTNIQKVVDTFQSRNIIIKINQLNQGCLNKIMLKIKINERLSITNDAEDFLLQVSNGSVRTLINYLEKIKLIDQGITYELANKICTNISFHRFEAYTREILRSKDGDPDSCVRAANAILFQLNDEGYSVLDILDNYFLFVKLTPLFDEDTKYRITSLICKYITIFHNIHEHDIELALFTNNLVGLRVGLRVGLRVGLRPHT
;
A
#
# COMPACT_ATOMS: atom_id res chain seq x y z
N MET A 1 -37.11 13.92 -0.21
CA MET A 1 -35.88 13.34 -0.82
C MET A 1 -34.70 14.10 -0.25
N ASN A 2 -34.12 13.62 0.84
CA ASN A 2 -32.99 14.28 1.50
C ASN A 2 -31.73 13.94 0.74
N ALA A 3 -31.22 14.90 0.00
CA ALA A 3 -29.88 14.85 -0.57
C ALA A 3 -28.85 15.12 0.52
N SER A 4 -28.69 14.20 1.48
CA SER A 4 -27.39 13.97 2.10
C SER A 4 -26.59 13.22 1.05
N ALA A 5 -25.90 13.96 0.19
CA ALA A 5 -24.99 13.40 -0.80
C ALA A 5 -24.19 12.30 -0.10
N ASP A 6 -24.25 11.08 -0.63
CA ASP A 6 -23.50 9.93 -0.13
C ASP A 6 -22.02 10.24 -0.24
N ILE A 7 -21.46 10.77 0.85
CA ILE A 7 -20.03 11.01 0.94
C ILE A 7 -19.37 9.64 0.96
N PRO A 8 -18.43 9.34 0.04
CA PRO A 8 -17.74 8.06 0.00
C PRO A 8 -17.16 7.70 1.37
N PHE A 9 -17.22 6.44 1.76
CA PHE A 9 -16.75 5.98 3.06
C PHE A 9 -15.29 6.35 3.33
N ILE A 10 -14.46 6.35 2.30
CA ILE A 10 -13.06 6.80 2.40
C ILE A 10 -12.98 8.24 2.94
N ALA A 11 -13.83 9.15 2.48
CA ALA A 11 -13.83 10.53 2.95
C ALA A 11 -14.53 10.67 4.30
N LYS A 12 -15.63 9.92 4.51
CA LYS A 12 -16.43 9.95 5.75
C LYS A 12 -15.68 9.44 6.97
N TYR A 13 -14.89 8.36 6.81
CA TYR A 13 -14.16 7.71 7.89
C TYR A 13 -12.68 8.10 7.95
N GLN A 14 -12.24 9.05 7.12
CA GLN A 14 -10.89 9.57 7.19
C GLN A 14 -10.65 10.28 8.53
N PRO A 15 -9.61 9.89 9.30
CA PRO A 15 -9.28 10.56 10.55
C PRO A 15 -8.98 12.05 10.32
N SER A 16 -9.49 12.89 11.21
CA SER A 16 -9.31 14.35 11.12
C SER A 16 -8.18 14.89 11.97
N LYS A 17 -7.78 14.16 13.03
CA LYS A 17 -6.70 14.50 13.94
C LYS A 17 -5.59 13.46 13.85
N ILE A 18 -4.37 13.86 14.19
CA ILE A 18 -3.20 12.96 14.19
C ILE A 18 -3.36 11.84 15.22
N ASP A 19 -3.96 12.15 16.38
CA ASP A 19 -4.16 11.19 17.47
C ASP A 19 -5.19 10.08 17.13
N ASP A 20 -6.01 10.26 16.09
CA ASP A 20 -7.03 9.29 15.68
C ASP A 20 -6.47 8.17 14.78
N PHE A 21 -5.17 8.22 14.43
CA PHE A 21 -4.54 7.22 13.56
C PHE A 21 -4.01 6.03 14.35
N GLU A 22 -4.71 4.92 14.36
CA GLU A 22 -4.37 3.66 15.03
C GLU A 22 -3.01 3.04 14.60
N GLN A 23 -2.46 3.48 13.49
CA GLN A 23 -1.21 2.97 12.92
C GLN A 23 0.04 3.73 13.38
N LEU A 24 -0.14 4.88 14.02
CA LEU A 24 0.97 5.69 14.50
C LEU A 24 1.32 5.30 15.94
N ASP A 25 2.60 5.05 16.16
CA ASP A 25 3.12 4.87 17.51
C ASP A 25 3.10 6.20 18.27
N GLU A 26 2.96 6.17 19.57
CA GLU A 26 2.97 7.36 20.45
C GLU A 26 4.21 8.24 20.21
N ASN A 27 5.36 7.61 19.96
CA ASN A 27 6.59 8.33 19.64
C ASN A 27 6.48 9.11 18.33
N THR A 28 5.91 8.50 17.28
CA THR A 28 5.71 9.15 15.98
C THR A 28 4.71 10.31 16.09
N ILE A 29 3.63 10.13 16.84
CA ILE A 29 2.66 11.19 17.13
C ILE A 29 3.35 12.37 17.83
N THR A 30 4.14 12.08 18.87
CA THR A 30 4.91 13.11 19.61
C THR A 30 5.90 13.85 18.73
N ILE A 31 6.58 13.14 17.82
CA ILE A 31 7.50 13.75 16.85
C ILE A 31 6.72 14.69 15.92
N ILE A 32 5.60 14.27 15.37
CA ILE A 32 4.80 15.09 14.45
C ILE A 32 4.30 16.36 15.18
N HIS A 33 3.77 16.24 16.41
CA HIS A 33 3.34 17.39 17.20
C HIS A 33 4.51 18.36 17.52
N SER A 34 5.69 17.82 17.84
CA SER A 34 6.87 18.63 18.08
C SER A 34 7.32 19.40 16.82
N LEU A 35 7.26 18.76 15.65
CA LEU A 35 7.59 19.40 14.38
C LEU A 35 6.59 20.52 14.01
N ILE A 36 5.31 20.31 14.29
CA ILE A 36 4.28 21.36 14.14
C ILE A 36 4.55 22.53 15.08
N ALA A 37 4.92 22.26 16.33
CA ALA A 37 5.22 23.28 17.33
C ALA A 37 6.49 24.09 16.98
N MET A 38 7.51 23.42 16.42
CA MET A 38 8.77 24.04 15.97
C MET A 38 8.66 24.76 14.63
N ASP A 39 7.50 24.77 13.98
CA ASP A 39 7.31 25.32 12.62
C ASP A 39 8.33 24.76 11.61
N ASN A 40 8.60 23.45 11.68
CA ASN A 40 9.50 22.73 10.78
C ASN A 40 8.82 21.51 10.18
N LEU A 41 8.11 21.68 9.05
CA LEU A 41 7.33 20.67 8.38
C LEU A 41 7.95 20.20 7.05
N ASN A 42 9.28 20.21 6.94
CA ASN A 42 9.95 19.55 5.83
C ASN A 42 10.02 18.03 6.12
N ILE A 43 8.95 17.32 5.77
CA ILE A 43 8.74 15.93 6.16
C ILE A 43 8.47 15.08 4.92
N MET A 44 9.05 13.88 4.90
CA MET A 44 8.75 12.87 3.90
C MET A 44 8.19 11.61 4.56
N PHE A 45 6.94 11.28 4.23
CA PHE A 45 6.30 10.06 4.68
C PHE A 45 6.53 8.95 3.65
N TYR A 46 7.07 7.80 4.07
CA TYR A 46 7.19 6.66 3.19
C TYR A 46 6.52 5.41 3.77
N GLY A 47 6.01 4.56 2.90
CA GLY A 47 5.31 3.32 3.29
C GLY A 47 4.47 2.78 2.15
N ASP A 48 3.90 1.61 2.34
CA ASP A 48 3.13 0.92 1.31
C ASP A 48 1.89 1.70 0.84
N SER A 49 1.41 1.38 -0.36
CA SER A 49 0.17 1.97 -0.88
C SER A 49 -1.01 1.63 0.04
N GLY A 50 -1.89 2.60 0.30
CA GLY A 50 -3.03 2.41 1.19
C GLY A 50 -2.71 2.44 2.69
N SER A 51 -1.46 2.70 3.10
CA SER A 51 -1.07 2.84 4.51
C SER A 51 -1.54 4.15 5.17
N GLY A 52 -2.22 5.03 4.46
CA GLY A 52 -2.80 6.27 5.01
C GLY A 52 -1.87 7.49 4.99
N LYS A 53 -0.73 7.48 4.27
CA LYS A 53 0.21 8.62 4.17
C LYS A 53 -0.49 9.95 3.88
N THR A 54 -1.24 10.01 2.79
CA THR A 54 -1.96 11.23 2.37
C THR A 54 -3.00 11.67 3.42
N SER A 55 -3.62 10.72 4.13
CA SER A 55 -4.57 11.03 5.21
C SER A 55 -3.88 11.66 6.42
N ILE A 56 -2.71 11.15 6.80
CA ILE A 56 -1.88 11.71 7.89
C ILE A 56 -1.43 13.13 7.52
N ILE A 57 -0.96 13.33 6.29
CA ILE A 57 -0.55 14.65 5.80
C ILE A 57 -1.71 15.64 5.88
N ASN A 58 -2.90 15.24 5.44
CA ASN A 58 -4.09 16.09 5.50
C ASN A 58 -4.49 16.44 6.94
N ALA A 59 -4.40 15.49 7.87
CA ALA A 59 -4.66 15.74 9.29
C ALA A 59 -3.61 16.71 9.88
N MET A 60 -2.33 16.51 9.55
CA MET A 60 -1.23 17.39 9.97
C MET A 60 -1.41 18.82 9.44
N ILE A 61 -1.78 19.00 8.18
CA ILE A 61 -2.04 20.31 7.58
C ILE A 61 -3.24 20.99 8.28
N ARG A 62 -4.32 20.25 8.55
CA ARG A 62 -5.47 20.77 9.31
C ARG A 62 -5.04 21.22 10.70
N GLU A 63 -4.18 20.47 11.37
CA GLU A 63 -3.70 20.81 12.70
C GLU A 63 -2.77 22.01 12.69
N TYR A 64 -1.89 22.10 11.69
CA TYR A 64 -0.98 23.25 11.52
C TYR A 64 -1.72 24.57 11.33
N TYR A 65 -2.80 24.59 10.53
CA TYR A 65 -3.61 25.80 10.30
C TYR A 65 -4.79 25.96 11.28
N LYS A 66 -4.92 25.08 12.28
CA LYS A 66 -6.02 25.02 13.21
C LYS A 66 -6.40 26.39 13.79
N LYS A 67 -7.67 26.77 13.66
CA LYS A 67 -8.30 27.97 14.24
C LYS A 67 -7.84 29.35 13.71
N MET A 68 -6.98 29.45 12.72
CA MET A 68 -6.37 30.73 12.35
C MET A 68 -6.90 31.38 11.07
N ALA A 69 -7.65 30.66 10.22
CA ALA A 69 -8.05 31.23 8.93
C ALA A 69 -9.37 30.64 8.40
N SER A 70 -9.97 31.37 7.46
CA SER A 70 -11.07 30.86 6.65
C SER A 70 -10.64 29.70 5.76
N SER A 71 -11.56 28.82 5.39
CA SER A 71 -11.27 27.66 4.52
C SER A 71 -10.62 28.08 3.20
N THR A 72 -10.99 29.22 2.64
CA THR A 72 -10.43 29.79 1.41
C THR A 72 -8.97 30.19 1.57
N ALA A 73 -8.60 30.90 2.66
CA ALA A 73 -7.22 31.29 2.92
C ALA A 73 -6.29 30.08 3.15
N ILE A 74 -6.81 29.00 3.74
CA ILE A 74 -6.04 27.75 3.88
C ILE A 74 -5.76 27.13 2.51
N GLN A 75 -6.78 27.07 1.64
CA GLN A 75 -6.61 26.52 0.28
C GLN A 75 -5.61 27.32 -0.57
N GLU A 76 -5.58 28.62 -0.46
CA GLU A 76 -4.62 29.48 -1.17
C GLU A 76 -3.15 29.34 -0.64
N ASN A 77 -2.99 28.88 0.59
CA ASN A 77 -1.69 28.63 1.20
C ASN A 77 -1.15 27.20 0.97
N ILE A 78 -1.91 26.34 0.27
CA ILE A 78 -1.52 24.97 0.01
C ILE A 78 -1.44 24.74 -1.50
N LEU A 79 -0.28 24.33 -1.98
CA LEU A 79 -0.09 23.86 -3.36
C LEU A 79 0.07 22.36 -3.35
N ILE A 80 -0.89 21.65 -3.97
CA ILE A 80 -0.86 20.19 -4.09
C ILE A 80 -0.35 19.82 -5.47
N LEU A 81 0.76 19.12 -5.52
CA LEU A 81 1.37 18.61 -6.71
C LEU A 81 1.22 17.09 -6.74
N ASN A 82 0.37 16.60 -7.64
CA ASN A 82 0.20 15.17 -7.87
C ASN A 82 1.08 14.77 -9.05
N SER A 83 1.88 13.74 -8.84
CA SER A 83 2.75 13.16 -9.88
C SER A 83 2.01 12.62 -11.11
N LEU A 84 0.72 12.28 -10.94
CA LEU A 84 -0.15 11.75 -12.00
C LEU A 84 -0.57 12.80 -13.04
N LYS A 85 -0.45 14.09 -12.74
CA LYS A 85 -0.61 15.13 -13.75
C LYS A 85 0.72 15.27 -14.44
N GLU A 86 0.80 14.97 -15.73
CA GLU A 86 1.97 15.19 -16.60
C GLU A 86 2.31 16.68 -16.71
N GLN A 87 2.67 17.28 -15.60
CA GLN A 87 3.15 18.64 -15.55
C GLN A 87 4.63 18.60 -15.88
N GLY A 88 4.98 19.18 -17.02
CA GLY A 88 6.38 19.24 -17.47
C GLY A 88 7.28 19.96 -16.45
N ILE A 89 8.59 19.73 -16.51
CA ILE A 89 9.61 20.36 -15.63
C ILE A 89 9.49 21.89 -15.61
N GLN A 90 8.98 22.49 -16.68
CA GLN A 90 8.75 23.95 -16.79
C GLN A 90 7.71 24.44 -15.77
N TYR A 91 6.65 23.67 -15.54
CA TYR A 91 5.65 23.97 -14.51
C TYR A 91 6.29 23.98 -13.13
N TYR A 92 7.07 22.95 -12.79
CA TYR A 92 7.75 22.89 -11.49
C TYR A 92 8.74 24.05 -11.29
N ARG A 93 9.38 24.51 -12.36
CA ARG A 93 10.33 25.65 -12.29
C ARG A 93 9.66 26.99 -12.14
N ASN A 94 8.52 27.22 -12.77
CA ASN A 94 7.87 28.52 -12.83
C ASN A 94 6.78 28.65 -11.79
N ASP A 95 5.77 27.80 -11.80
CA ASP A 95 4.57 27.97 -10.96
C ASP A 95 4.88 27.68 -9.49
N VAL A 96 5.66 26.63 -9.21
CA VAL A 96 6.10 26.34 -7.83
C VAL A 96 6.98 27.47 -7.30
N LYS A 97 7.87 28.02 -8.14
CA LYS A 97 8.72 29.14 -7.75
C LYS A 97 7.90 30.39 -7.42
N VAL A 98 6.93 30.74 -8.26
CA VAL A 98 6.03 31.89 -8.01
C VAL A 98 5.26 31.67 -6.71
N PHE A 99 4.69 30.48 -6.51
CA PHE A 99 4.02 30.15 -5.24
C PHE A 99 4.93 30.29 -4.03
N CYS A 100 6.18 29.85 -4.10
CA CYS A 100 7.14 29.95 -3.01
C CYS A 100 7.60 31.38 -2.72
N GLN A 101 7.57 32.27 -3.73
CA GLN A 101 7.97 33.68 -3.58
C GLN A 101 6.88 34.56 -2.99
N THR A 102 5.61 34.18 -3.15
CA THR A 102 4.48 34.94 -2.59
C THR A 102 4.36 34.68 -1.08
N MET A 103 4.01 35.71 -0.32
CA MET A 103 3.84 35.59 1.14
C MET A 103 2.60 34.77 1.50
N SER A 104 2.62 34.21 2.72
CA SER A 104 1.45 33.52 3.29
C SER A 104 0.31 34.50 3.55
N MET A 105 -0.91 34.07 3.25
CA MET A 105 -2.14 34.80 3.62
C MET A 105 -2.47 34.71 5.12
N ILE A 106 -1.87 33.75 5.82
CA ILE A 106 -2.12 33.51 7.23
C ILE A 106 -0.95 34.06 8.06
N PRO A 107 -1.17 35.01 8.97
CA PRO A 107 -0.11 35.57 9.80
C PRO A 107 0.60 34.48 10.62
N ASN A 108 1.92 34.57 10.71
CA ASN A 108 2.76 33.66 11.48
C ASN A 108 2.66 32.18 11.08
N ARG A 109 2.24 31.90 9.85
CA ARG A 109 2.23 30.53 9.29
C ARG A 109 2.84 30.55 7.90
N LYS A 110 3.67 29.54 7.62
CA LYS A 110 4.25 29.33 6.29
C LYS A 110 3.26 28.69 5.34
N LYS A 111 3.51 28.82 4.07
CA LYS A 111 2.80 28.05 3.03
C LYS A 111 3.23 26.59 3.03
N ILE A 112 2.45 25.75 2.40
CA ILE A 112 2.75 24.32 2.27
C ILE A 112 2.72 23.91 0.80
N VAL A 113 3.79 23.27 0.35
CA VAL A 113 3.84 22.52 -0.91
C VAL A 113 3.77 21.05 -0.56
N LEU A 114 2.71 20.38 -1.03
CA LEU A 114 2.49 18.96 -0.88
C LEU A 114 2.90 18.24 -2.17
N LEU A 115 3.86 17.32 -2.06
CA LEU A 115 4.35 16.47 -3.14
C LEU A 115 3.85 15.05 -2.89
N ASP A 116 2.73 14.68 -3.51
CA ASP A 116 2.19 13.33 -3.37
C ASP A 116 2.85 12.39 -4.39
N ASP A 117 3.30 11.21 -3.91
CA ASP A 117 3.99 10.18 -4.68
C ASP A 117 5.23 10.71 -5.45
N ILE A 118 6.17 11.35 -4.73
CA ILE A 118 7.38 11.96 -5.31
C ILE A 118 8.26 10.95 -6.05
N ASP A 119 8.20 9.68 -5.73
CA ASP A 119 8.90 8.56 -6.38
C ASP A 119 8.45 8.31 -7.83
N LEU A 120 7.32 8.88 -8.25
CA LEU A 120 6.86 8.88 -9.64
C LEU A 120 7.40 10.06 -10.45
N ILE A 121 7.94 11.08 -9.77
CA ILE A 121 8.53 12.24 -10.41
C ILE A 121 9.97 11.90 -10.84
N ASN A 122 10.35 12.27 -12.05
CA ASN A 122 11.71 12.04 -12.55
C ASN A 122 12.77 12.79 -11.70
N GLU A 123 14.01 12.33 -11.75
CA GLU A 123 15.12 12.90 -10.95
C GLU A 123 15.32 14.40 -11.16
N GLN A 124 15.15 14.89 -12.41
CA GLN A 124 15.28 16.31 -12.72
C GLN A 124 14.20 17.14 -12.03
N GLY A 125 12.97 16.64 -11.95
CA GLY A 125 11.88 17.26 -11.20
C GLY A 125 12.18 17.29 -9.70
N GLN A 126 12.65 16.19 -9.13
CA GLN A 126 13.04 16.11 -7.72
C GLN A 126 14.16 17.09 -7.37
N GLN A 127 15.14 17.31 -8.27
CA GLN A 127 16.19 18.31 -8.10
C GLN A 127 15.66 19.77 -8.10
N VAL A 128 14.59 20.05 -8.84
CA VAL A 128 13.92 21.35 -8.78
C VAL A 128 13.36 21.59 -7.39
N PHE A 129 12.66 20.61 -6.82
CA PHE A 129 12.10 20.71 -5.46
C PHE A 129 13.19 20.85 -4.40
N ARG A 130 14.30 20.09 -4.52
CA ARG A 130 15.47 20.28 -3.67
C ARG A 130 15.93 21.72 -3.66
N ASN A 131 16.08 22.34 -4.85
CA ASN A 131 16.52 23.73 -4.95
C ASN A 131 15.48 24.71 -4.36
N CYS A 132 14.19 24.37 -4.43
CA CYS A 132 13.13 25.16 -3.80
C CYS A 132 13.20 25.07 -2.27
N ILE A 133 13.45 23.90 -1.69
CA ILE A 133 13.65 23.72 -0.24
C ILE A 133 14.81 24.61 0.23
N ASP A 134 15.97 24.52 -0.44
CA ASP A 134 17.15 25.28 -0.05
C ASP A 134 16.91 26.82 -0.06
N LYS A 135 16.11 27.31 -1.01
CA LYS A 135 15.87 28.75 -1.18
C LYS A 135 14.71 29.30 -0.37
N TYR A 136 13.64 28.52 -0.17
CA TYR A 136 12.36 29.02 0.32
C TYR A 136 11.90 28.40 1.63
N SER A 137 12.72 27.58 2.32
CA SER A 137 12.39 26.97 3.61
C SER A 137 11.99 27.98 4.71
N HIS A 138 12.38 29.24 4.58
CA HIS A 138 11.97 30.31 5.47
C HIS A 138 10.49 30.71 5.28
N ASN A 139 9.91 30.51 4.11
CA ASN A 139 8.56 30.93 3.72
C ASN A 139 7.59 29.76 3.45
N VAL A 140 8.13 28.58 3.10
CA VAL A 140 7.34 27.44 2.63
C VAL A 140 7.84 26.15 3.27
N HIS A 141 6.91 25.29 3.67
CA HIS A 141 7.16 23.91 4.07
C HIS A 141 6.93 22.95 2.88
N PHE A 142 7.78 21.95 2.79
CA PHE A 142 7.66 20.90 1.77
C PHE A 142 7.33 19.58 2.44
N ILE A 143 6.10 19.12 2.26
CA ILE A 143 5.63 17.84 2.76
C ILE A 143 5.52 16.88 1.58
N SER A 144 6.10 15.71 1.69
CA SER A 144 6.10 14.73 0.60
C SER A 144 5.66 13.35 1.05
N SER A 145 5.13 12.57 0.12
CA SER A 145 4.87 11.14 0.30
C SER A 145 5.60 10.33 -0.77
N CYS A 146 5.99 9.10 -0.44
CA CYS A 146 6.48 8.12 -1.41
C CYS A 146 6.13 6.69 -1.00
N THR A 147 6.09 5.80 -1.97
CA THR A 147 5.96 4.36 -1.74
C THR A 147 7.32 3.68 -1.75
N ASN A 148 8.22 4.10 -2.63
CA ASN A 148 9.56 3.56 -2.76
C ASN A 148 10.61 4.64 -2.54
N ILE A 149 11.26 4.60 -1.37
CA ILE A 149 12.30 5.56 -0.99
C ILE A 149 13.54 5.49 -1.90
N GLN A 150 13.83 4.32 -2.49
CA GLN A 150 15.00 4.13 -3.38
C GLN A 150 14.88 4.91 -4.69
N LYS A 151 13.66 5.29 -5.10
CA LYS A 151 13.41 6.13 -6.29
C LYS A 151 13.53 7.63 -5.98
N VAL A 152 13.70 7.99 -4.71
CA VAL A 152 13.85 9.38 -4.29
C VAL A 152 15.33 9.72 -4.20
N VAL A 153 15.73 10.83 -4.82
CA VAL A 153 17.14 11.26 -4.87
C VAL A 153 17.65 11.56 -3.45
N ASP A 154 18.83 11.06 -3.10
CA ASP A 154 19.45 11.21 -1.77
C ASP A 154 19.57 12.67 -1.32
N THR A 155 19.84 13.56 -2.28
CA THR A 155 19.94 15.00 -2.01
C THR A 155 18.61 15.65 -1.62
N PHE A 156 17.47 15.06 -2.00
CA PHE A 156 16.14 15.46 -1.52
C PHE A 156 15.84 14.83 -0.16
N GLN A 157 16.18 13.56 0.03
CA GLN A 157 15.97 12.83 1.28
C GLN A 157 16.68 13.52 2.45
N SER A 158 17.94 13.96 2.27
CA SER A 158 18.77 14.60 3.31
C SER A 158 18.23 15.94 3.82
N ARG A 159 17.27 16.55 3.13
CA ARG A 159 16.64 17.84 3.49
C ARG A 159 15.29 17.67 4.19
N ASN A 160 14.79 16.46 4.27
CA ASN A 160 13.50 16.14 4.84
C ASN A 160 13.65 15.21 6.04
N ILE A 161 12.77 15.36 7.02
CA ILE A 161 12.65 14.40 8.10
C ILE A 161 11.83 13.21 7.58
N ILE A 162 12.45 12.04 7.55
CA ILE A 162 11.84 10.84 6.98
C ILE A 162 11.07 10.10 8.06
N ILE A 163 9.78 9.89 7.84
CA ILE A 163 8.90 9.16 8.76
C ILE A 163 8.33 7.95 8.03
N LYS A 164 8.61 6.75 8.57
CA LYS A 164 8.05 5.50 8.05
C LYS A 164 6.65 5.28 8.59
N ILE A 165 5.72 4.99 7.67
CA ILE A 165 4.36 4.58 8.01
C ILE A 165 4.21 3.09 7.72
N ASN A 166 4.03 2.31 8.77
CA ASN A 166 3.83 0.87 8.66
C ASN A 166 2.39 0.56 8.22
N GLN A 167 2.19 -0.65 7.67
CA GLN A 167 0.84 -1.17 7.43
C GLN A 167 0.12 -1.40 8.77
N LEU A 168 -1.21 -1.31 8.75
CA LEU A 168 -2.00 -1.61 9.93
C LEU A 168 -1.97 -3.10 10.25
N ASN A 169 -1.87 -3.38 11.55
CA ASN A 169 -2.06 -4.73 12.07
C ASN A 169 -3.52 -5.15 11.90
N GLN A 170 -3.77 -6.45 11.79
CA GLN A 170 -5.14 -6.98 11.68
C GLN A 170 -6.05 -6.51 12.84
N GLY A 171 -5.51 -6.37 14.05
CA GLY A 171 -6.25 -5.84 15.19
C GLY A 171 -6.74 -4.40 14.99
N CYS A 172 -5.92 -3.53 14.41
CA CYS A 172 -6.32 -2.14 14.10
C CYS A 172 -7.34 -2.10 12.95
N LEU A 173 -7.16 -2.93 11.92
CA LEU A 173 -8.15 -3.05 10.84
C LEU A 173 -9.49 -3.53 11.35
N ASN A 174 -9.49 -4.51 12.28
CA ASN A 174 -10.72 -5.00 12.90
C ASN A 174 -11.45 -3.88 13.66
N LYS A 175 -10.75 -3.06 14.43
CA LYS A 175 -11.35 -1.89 15.11
C LYS A 175 -12.02 -0.93 14.13
N ILE A 176 -11.35 -0.62 13.01
CA ILE A 176 -11.91 0.25 11.97
C ILE A 176 -13.15 -0.38 11.35
N MET A 177 -13.10 -1.67 11.03
CA MET A 177 -14.22 -2.42 10.47
C MET A 177 -15.43 -2.42 11.42
N LEU A 178 -15.23 -2.73 12.70
CA LEU A 178 -16.28 -2.71 13.71
C LEU A 178 -16.89 -1.32 13.89
N LYS A 179 -16.07 -0.27 13.88
CA LYS A 179 -16.55 1.11 13.94
C LYS A 179 -17.47 1.44 12.76
N ILE A 180 -17.08 1.05 11.53
CA ILE A 180 -17.89 1.28 10.33
C ILE A 180 -19.14 0.40 10.35
N LYS A 181 -19.02 -0.90 10.73
CA LYS A 181 -20.14 -1.84 10.85
C LYS A 181 -21.24 -1.29 11.75
N ILE A 182 -20.87 -0.78 12.91
CA ILE A 182 -21.84 -0.22 13.89
C ILE A 182 -22.48 1.06 13.34
N ASN A 183 -21.68 1.98 12.82
CA ASN A 183 -22.19 3.27 12.35
C ASN A 183 -23.12 3.15 11.14
N GLU A 184 -22.80 2.24 10.23
CA GLU A 184 -23.57 2.00 8.99
C GLU A 184 -24.62 0.89 9.14
N ARG A 185 -24.69 0.24 10.30
CA ARG A 185 -25.61 -0.87 10.60
C ARG A 185 -25.49 -2.01 9.58
N LEU A 186 -24.24 -2.40 9.28
CA LEU A 186 -23.98 -3.49 8.33
C LEU A 186 -24.22 -4.84 8.99
N SER A 187 -24.95 -5.73 8.31
CA SER A 187 -25.17 -7.11 8.75
C SER A 187 -24.12 -8.02 8.07
N ILE A 188 -23.04 -8.33 8.78
CA ILE A 188 -21.93 -9.14 8.28
C ILE A 188 -21.73 -10.31 9.26
N THR A 189 -21.60 -11.55 8.75
CA THR A 189 -21.30 -12.73 9.58
C THR A 189 -19.83 -12.73 10.00
N ASN A 190 -19.50 -13.40 11.10
CA ASN A 190 -18.12 -13.43 11.62
C ASN A 190 -17.13 -14.02 10.59
N ASP A 191 -17.52 -15.08 9.89
CA ASP A 191 -16.67 -15.70 8.84
C ASP A 191 -16.40 -14.73 7.68
N ALA A 192 -17.38 -13.89 7.32
CA ALA A 192 -17.22 -12.87 6.30
C ALA A 192 -16.34 -11.70 6.78
N GLU A 193 -16.39 -11.35 8.08
CA GLU A 193 -15.50 -10.34 8.68
C GLU A 193 -14.03 -10.79 8.59
N ASP A 194 -13.75 -12.01 9.03
CA ASP A 194 -12.40 -12.57 8.99
C ASP A 194 -11.88 -12.65 7.55
N PHE A 195 -12.74 -13.03 6.62
CA PHE A 195 -12.41 -13.03 5.19
C PHE A 195 -12.08 -11.64 4.65
N LEU A 196 -12.88 -10.62 4.96
CA LEU A 196 -12.64 -9.23 4.54
C LEU A 196 -11.32 -8.69 5.09
N LEU A 197 -10.99 -8.99 6.34
CA LEU A 197 -9.73 -8.61 6.95
C LEU A 197 -8.53 -9.27 6.24
N GLN A 198 -8.64 -10.54 5.89
CA GLN A 198 -7.59 -11.27 5.17
C GLN A 198 -7.38 -10.73 3.76
N VAL A 199 -8.46 -10.51 3.00
CA VAL A 199 -8.41 -10.04 1.61
C VAL A 199 -7.96 -8.57 1.51
N SER A 200 -8.16 -7.77 2.56
CA SER A 200 -7.71 -6.37 2.60
C SER A 200 -6.17 -6.23 2.63
N ASN A 201 -5.42 -7.31 2.96
CA ASN A 201 -3.96 -7.36 2.97
C ASN A 201 -3.29 -6.17 3.70
N GLY A 202 -3.85 -5.73 4.82
CA GLY A 202 -3.32 -4.59 5.58
C GLY A 202 -3.70 -3.21 5.03
N SER A 203 -4.43 -3.12 3.91
CA SER A 203 -4.85 -1.87 3.28
C SER A 203 -6.19 -1.38 3.82
N VAL A 204 -6.17 -0.26 4.54
CA VAL A 204 -7.40 0.41 5.01
C VAL A 204 -8.30 0.82 3.85
N ARG A 205 -7.71 1.32 2.77
CA ARG A 205 -8.44 1.75 1.57
C ARG A 205 -9.25 0.61 0.98
N THR A 206 -8.63 -0.56 0.83
CA THR A 206 -9.28 -1.76 0.30
C THR A 206 -10.42 -2.22 1.21
N LEU A 207 -10.19 -2.26 2.52
CA LEU A 207 -11.21 -2.63 3.50
C LEU A 207 -12.42 -1.69 3.46
N ILE A 208 -12.19 -0.37 3.47
CA ILE A 208 -13.27 0.62 3.43
C ILE A 208 -14.06 0.51 2.13
N ASN A 209 -13.39 0.31 0.98
CA ASN A 209 -14.07 0.13 -0.31
C ASN A 209 -14.95 -1.12 -0.32
N TYR A 210 -14.51 -2.22 0.30
CA TYR A 210 -15.36 -3.42 0.42
C TYR A 210 -16.55 -3.18 1.33
N LEU A 211 -16.39 -2.49 2.45
CA LEU A 211 -17.50 -2.14 3.34
C LEU A 211 -18.50 -1.20 2.66
N GLU A 212 -18.06 -0.29 1.80
CA GLU A 212 -18.91 0.58 1.01
C GLU A 212 -19.71 -0.23 -0.04
N LYS A 213 -19.05 -1.15 -0.77
CA LYS A 213 -19.74 -2.08 -1.68
C LYS A 213 -20.80 -2.92 -0.96
N ILE A 214 -20.48 -3.41 0.25
CA ILE A 214 -21.42 -4.14 1.10
C ILE A 214 -22.63 -3.28 1.47
N LYS A 215 -22.42 -2.02 1.82
CA LYS A 215 -23.51 -1.10 2.12
C LYS A 215 -24.45 -0.90 0.95
N LEU A 216 -23.92 -0.80 -0.27
CA LEU A 216 -24.72 -0.63 -1.48
C LEU A 216 -25.60 -1.84 -1.82
N ILE A 217 -25.21 -3.04 -1.39
CA ILE A 217 -25.96 -4.27 -1.62
C ILE A 217 -27.17 -4.38 -0.67
N ASP A 218 -27.07 -3.76 0.52
CA ASP A 218 -28.10 -3.69 1.57
C ASP A 218 -28.74 -5.04 1.95
N GLN A 219 -27.92 -6.10 1.96
CA GLN A 219 -28.31 -7.48 2.34
C GLN A 219 -27.36 -8.02 3.41
N GLY A 220 -27.80 -9.04 4.15
CA GLY A 220 -26.92 -9.77 5.06
C GLY A 220 -25.76 -10.45 4.31
N ILE A 221 -24.54 -10.13 4.69
CA ILE A 221 -23.34 -10.61 4.00
C ILE A 221 -22.86 -11.90 4.63
N THR A 222 -22.92 -12.96 3.84
CA THR A 222 -22.32 -14.26 4.12
C THR A 222 -20.93 -14.38 3.49
N TYR A 223 -20.13 -15.37 3.89
CA TYR A 223 -18.82 -15.65 3.29
C TYR A 223 -18.88 -15.80 1.76
N GLU A 224 -19.87 -16.54 1.23
CA GLU A 224 -20.01 -16.75 -0.22
C GLU A 224 -20.26 -15.44 -0.98
N LEU A 225 -21.08 -14.56 -0.42
CA LEU A 225 -21.37 -13.27 -1.02
C LEU A 225 -20.14 -12.33 -0.92
N ALA A 226 -19.44 -12.32 0.22
CA ALA A 226 -18.21 -11.58 0.39
C ALA A 226 -17.14 -12.00 -0.63
N ASN A 227 -16.99 -13.30 -0.89
CA ASN A 227 -16.04 -13.82 -1.88
C ASN A 227 -16.37 -13.38 -3.32
N LYS A 228 -17.65 -13.19 -3.64
CA LYS A 228 -18.07 -12.66 -4.97
C LYS A 228 -17.86 -11.15 -5.12
N ILE A 229 -17.93 -10.39 -4.02
CA ILE A 229 -17.79 -8.93 -4.01
C ILE A 229 -16.31 -8.52 -4.05
N CYS A 230 -15.45 -9.30 -3.38
CA CYS A 230 -14.03 -9.00 -3.28
C CYS A 230 -13.31 -9.36 -4.57
N THR A 231 -12.54 -8.41 -5.09
CA THR A 231 -11.77 -8.58 -6.33
C THR A 231 -10.33 -9.05 -6.09
N ASN A 232 -9.86 -9.06 -4.84
CA ASN A 232 -8.53 -9.55 -4.50
C ASN A 232 -8.58 -11.05 -4.22
N ILE A 233 -7.52 -11.76 -4.61
CA ILE A 233 -7.37 -13.18 -4.32
C ILE A 233 -7.06 -13.36 -2.83
N SER A 234 -7.82 -14.23 -2.16
CA SER A 234 -7.57 -14.55 -0.76
C SER A 234 -6.23 -15.29 -0.59
N PHE A 235 -5.42 -14.88 0.37
CA PHE A 235 -4.18 -15.57 0.72
C PHE A 235 -4.40 -17.01 1.16
N HIS A 236 -5.57 -17.33 1.64
CA HIS A 236 -5.90 -18.71 2.01
C HIS A 236 -5.86 -19.69 0.82
N ARG A 237 -6.20 -19.21 -0.38
CA ARG A 237 -6.06 -20.00 -1.63
C ARG A 237 -4.59 -20.27 -1.95
N PHE A 238 -3.74 -19.27 -1.79
CA PHE A 238 -2.30 -19.44 -1.98
C PHE A 238 -1.65 -20.28 -0.89
N GLU A 239 -2.17 -20.23 0.32
CA GLU A 239 -1.74 -21.12 1.39
C GLU A 239 -2.11 -22.58 1.06
N ALA A 240 -3.32 -22.85 0.60
CA ALA A 240 -3.74 -24.18 0.14
C ALA A 240 -2.85 -24.67 -1.02
N TYR A 241 -2.63 -23.83 -2.04
CA TYR A 241 -1.73 -24.10 -3.15
C TYR A 241 -0.32 -24.46 -2.67
N THR A 242 0.22 -23.64 -1.79
CA THR A 242 1.57 -23.86 -1.24
C THR A 242 1.66 -25.12 -0.41
N ARG A 243 0.64 -25.43 0.39
CA ARG A 243 0.58 -26.67 1.17
C ARG A 243 0.53 -27.91 0.28
N GLU A 244 -0.21 -27.90 -0.83
CA GLU A 244 -0.19 -29.00 -1.79
C GLU A 244 1.21 -29.21 -2.39
N ILE A 245 1.90 -28.16 -2.77
CA ILE A 245 3.31 -28.23 -3.20
C ILE A 245 4.18 -28.78 -2.08
N LEU A 246 3.97 -28.38 -0.84
CA LEU A 246 4.71 -28.83 0.33
C LEU A 246 4.40 -30.28 0.73
N ARG A 247 3.24 -30.79 0.43
CA ARG A 247 2.77 -32.17 0.74
C ARG A 247 3.48 -33.28 -0.04
N SER A 248 4.10 -32.99 -1.17
CA SER A 248 4.76 -33.98 -2.04
C SER A 248 5.93 -34.74 -1.35
N LYS A 249 5.94 -34.76 -0.01
CA LYS A 249 6.95 -35.52 0.77
C LYS A 249 6.76 -37.04 0.68
N ASP A 250 5.51 -37.50 0.53
CA ASP A 250 5.14 -38.90 0.71
C ASP A 250 4.29 -39.45 -0.46
N GLY A 251 4.10 -38.67 -1.54
CA GLY A 251 3.24 -39.03 -2.67
C GLY A 251 3.89 -38.86 -4.04
N ASP A 252 3.22 -39.35 -5.07
CA ASP A 252 3.61 -39.16 -6.47
C ASP A 252 3.73 -37.64 -6.79
N PRO A 253 4.89 -37.15 -7.28
CA PRO A 253 5.09 -35.74 -7.60
C PRO A 253 4.06 -35.21 -8.59
N ASP A 254 3.61 -36.05 -9.55
CA ASP A 254 2.67 -35.64 -10.56
C ASP A 254 1.26 -35.39 -10.00
N SER A 255 0.86 -36.16 -8.97
CA SER A 255 -0.45 -35.95 -8.33
C SER A 255 -0.51 -34.62 -7.59
N CYS A 256 0.57 -34.22 -6.93
CA CYS A 256 0.66 -32.94 -6.21
C CYS A 256 0.69 -31.74 -7.18
N VAL A 257 1.42 -31.86 -8.29
CA VAL A 257 1.42 -30.83 -9.35
C VAL A 257 0.04 -30.65 -9.93
N ARG A 258 -0.70 -31.75 -10.18
CA ARG A 258 -2.08 -31.67 -10.68
C ARG A 258 -3.02 -30.99 -9.69
N ALA A 259 -2.95 -31.34 -8.40
CA ALA A 259 -3.77 -30.73 -7.36
C ALA A 259 -3.46 -29.23 -7.19
N ALA A 260 -2.18 -28.86 -7.19
CA ALA A 260 -1.76 -27.46 -7.13
C ALA A 260 -2.22 -26.66 -8.36
N ASN A 261 -2.03 -27.23 -9.58
CA ASN A 261 -2.48 -26.58 -10.81
C ASN A 261 -4.00 -26.39 -10.83
N ALA A 262 -4.77 -27.34 -10.32
CA ALA A 262 -6.23 -27.20 -10.25
C ALA A 262 -6.66 -25.94 -9.47
N ILE A 263 -5.93 -25.57 -8.40
CA ILE A 263 -6.21 -24.35 -7.63
C ILE A 263 -5.92 -23.10 -8.47
N LEU A 264 -4.79 -23.06 -9.20
CA LEU A 264 -4.46 -21.89 -10.03
C LEU A 264 -5.36 -21.76 -11.25
N PHE A 265 -5.71 -22.87 -11.90
CA PHE A 265 -6.66 -22.85 -13.01
C PHE A 265 -8.06 -22.44 -12.55
N GLN A 266 -8.50 -22.85 -11.36
CA GLN A 266 -9.76 -22.37 -10.80
C GLN A 266 -9.76 -20.85 -10.60
N LEU A 267 -8.63 -20.24 -10.17
CA LEU A 267 -8.51 -18.79 -10.09
C LEU A 267 -8.59 -18.13 -11.48
N ASN A 268 -7.96 -18.74 -12.48
CA ASN A 268 -8.03 -18.24 -13.86
C ASN A 268 -9.46 -18.34 -14.43
N ASP A 269 -10.17 -19.44 -14.15
CA ASP A 269 -11.58 -19.62 -14.53
C ASP A 269 -12.52 -18.61 -13.83
N GLU A 270 -12.15 -18.13 -12.63
CA GLU A 270 -12.84 -17.05 -11.91
C GLU A 270 -12.59 -15.66 -12.53
N GLY A 271 -11.71 -15.56 -13.54
CA GLY A 271 -11.46 -14.35 -14.32
C GLY A 271 -10.20 -13.57 -13.92
N TYR A 272 -9.33 -14.12 -13.06
CA TYR A 272 -8.04 -13.50 -12.76
C TYR A 272 -7.03 -13.77 -13.87
N SER A 273 -6.29 -12.75 -14.31
CA SER A 273 -5.21 -12.94 -15.27
C SER A 273 -4.04 -13.73 -14.67
N VAL A 274 -3.20 -14.33 -15.51
CA VAL A 274 -2.00 -15.03 -15.06
C VAL A 274 -1.08 -14.08 -14.29
N LEU A 275 -0.96 -12.85 -14.76
CA LEU A 275 -0.17 -11.80 -14.12
C LEU A 275 -0.72 -11.45 -12.72
N ASP A 276 -2.05 -11.25 -12.60
CA ASP A 276 -2.69 -10.97 -11.31
C ASP A 276 -2.46 -12.10 -10.29
N ILE A 277 -2.55 -13.35 -10.74
CA ILE A 277 -2.31 -14.52 -9.89
C ILE A 277 -0.86 -14.53 -9.39
N LEU A 278 0.12 -14.28 -10.27
CA LEU A 278 1.53 -14.27 -9.90
C LEU A 278 1.90 -13.08 -9.01
N ASP A 279 1.36 -11.89 -9.27
CA ASP A 279 1.58 -10.71 -8.43
C ASP A 279 0.99 -10.89 -7.01
N ASN A 280 -0.22 -11.43 -6.91
CA ASN A 280 -0.81 -11.74 -5.61
C ASN A 280 -0.07 -12.87 -4.89
N TYR A 281 0.43 -13.88 -5.62
CA TYR A 281 1.26 -14.93 -5.05
C TYR A 281 2.60 -14.37 -4.54
N PHE A 282 3.21 -13.43 -5.25
CA PHE A 282 4.40 -12.72 -4.77
C PHE A 282 4.16 -12.02 -3.42
N LEU A 283 3.04 -11.29 -3.29
CA LEU A 283 2.67 -10.65 -2.03
C LEU A 283 2.46 -11.67 -0.90
N PHE A 284 1.85 -12.80 -1.20
CA PHE A 284 1.69 -13.90 -0.25
C PHE A 284 3.04 -14.48 0.20
N VAL A 285 3.96 -14.75 -0.74
CA VAL A 285 5.30 -15.30 -0.44
C VAL A 285 6.10 -14.36 0.45
N LYS A 286 6.01 -13.06 0.22
CA LYS A 286 6.67 -12.03 1.04
C LYS A 286 6.23 -12.10 2.51
N LEU A 287 4.95 -12.32 2.77
CA LEU A 287 4.34 -12.23 4.10
C LEU A 287 4.25 -13.56 4.85
N THR A 288 4.23 -14.68 4.13
CA THR A 288 4.01 -16.01 4.73
C THR A 288 5.17 -16.46 5.62
N PRO A 289 4.90 -17.09 6.78
CA PRO A 289 5.91 -17.75 7.60
C PRO A 289 6.26 -19.17 7.11
N LEU A 290 5.61 -19.69 6.06
CA LEU A 290 5.78 -21.07 5.58
C LEU A 290 7.14 -21.34 4.95
N PHE A 291 7.84 -20.29 4.53
CA PHE A 291 9.14 -20.37 3.87
C PHE A 291 10.21 -19.64 4.66
N ASP A 292 11.41 -20.17 4.64
CA ASP A 292 12.62 -19.48 5.06
C ASP A 292 13.03 -18.39 4.05
N GLU A 293 13.88 -17.46 4.45
CA GLU A 293 14.27 -16.31 3.63
C GLU A 293 14.92 -16.72 2.30
N ASP A 294 15.78 -17.74 2.30
CA ASP A 294 16.43 -18.22 1.07
C ASP A 294 15.42 -18.78 0.08
N THR A 295 14.44 -19.53 0.57
CA THR A 295 13.34 -20.07 -0.26
C THR A 295 12.46 -18.94 -0.81
N LYS A 296 12.10 -17.96 0.01
CA LYS A 296 11.36 -16.78 -0.44
C LYS A 296 12.09 -16.07 -1.58
N TYR A 297 13.39 -15.86 -1.43
CA TYR A 297 14.20 -15.20 -2.46
C TYR A 297 14.21 -15.97 -3.78
N ARG A 298 14.34 -17.30 -3.73
CA ARG A 298 14.32 -18.16 -4.94
C ARG A 298 12.94 -18.16 -5.61
N ILE A 299 11.86 -18.25 -4.83
CA ILE A 299 10.50 -18.18 -5.36
C ILE A 299 10.26 -16.81 -6.00
N THR A 300 10.64 -15.73 -5.34
CA THR A 300 10.54 -14.36 -5.88
C THR A 300 11.32 -14.22 -7.20
N SER A 301 12.54 -14.74 -7.26
CA SER A 301 13.33 -14.74 -8.51
C SER A 301 12.63 -15.48 -9.64
N LEU A 302 11.96 -16.60 -9.33
CA LEU A 302 11.18 -17.36 -10.31
C LEU A 302 9.96 -16.54 -10.79
N ILE A 303 9.20 -15.96 -9.87
CA ILE A 303 8.03 -15.11 -10.20
C ILE A 303 8.45 -13.96 -11.10
N CYS A 304 9.54 -13.24 -10.76
CA CYS A 304 10.05 -12.15 -11.57
C CYS A 304 10.41 -12.57 -13.00
N LYS A 305 10.94 -13.79 -13.20
CA LYS A 305 11.22 -14.32 -14.55
C LYS A 305 9.93 -14.43 -15.38
N TYR A 306 8.85 -14.98 -14.79
CA TYR A 306 7.57 -15.11 -15.50
C TYR A 306 6.95 -13.75 -15.80
N ILE A 307 6.91 -12.84 -14.84
CA ILE A 307 6.41 -11.49 -15.04
C ILE A 307 7.17 -10.76 -16.15
N THR A 308 8.50 -10.92 -16.20
CA THR A 308 9.34 -10.31 -17.25
C THR A 308 9.02 -10.86 -18.64
N ILE A 309 8.68 -12.13 -18.76
CA ILE A 309 8.28 -12.75 -20.03
C ILE A 309 7.01 -12.09 -20.56
N PHE A 310 6.02 -11.83 -19.70
CA PHE A 310 4.73 -11.24 -20.07
C PHE A 310 4.82 -9.77 -20.53
N HIS A 311 5.89 -9.06 -20.25
CA HIS A 311 6.12 -7.75 -20.85
C HIS A 311 6.36 -7.81 -22.37
N ASN A 312 6.82 -8.98 -22.88
CA ASN A 312 7.17 -9.16 -24.28
C ASN A 312 6.24 -10.13 -25.03
N ILE A 313 5.54 -11.00 -24.31
CA ILE A 313 4.70 -12.08 -24.88
C ILE A 313 3.34 -12.02 -24.18
N HIS A 314 2.29 -12.39 -24.93
CA HIS A 314 0.94 -12.46 -24.35
C HIS A 314 0.87 -13.58 -23.29
N GLU A 315 0.16 -13.30 -22.19
CA GLU A 315 -0.08 -14.29 -21.13
C GLU A 315 -0.88 -15.50 -21.66
N HIS A 316 -0.49 -16.68 -21.20
CA HIS A 316 -1.19 -17.92 -21.53
C HIS A 316 -1.28 -18.82 -20.29
N ASP A 317 -2.40 -19.50 -20.11
CA ASP A 317 -2.71 -20.33 -18.92
C ASP A 317 -1.67 -21.42 -18.67
N ILE A 318 -1.04 -21.93 -19.74
CA ILE A 318 -0.01 -22.97 -19.66
C ILE A 318 1.19 -22.52 -18.79
N GLU A 319 1.42 -21.23 -18.69
CA GLU A 319 2.49 -20.66 -17.88
C GLU A 319 2.27 -20.91 -16.37
N LEU A 320 1.02 -21.01 -15.92
CA LEU A 320 0.70 -21.39 -14.53
C LEU A 320 1.15 -22.83 -14.23
N ALA A 321 0.95 -23.74 -15.17
CA ALA A 321 1.40 -25.13 -15.03
C ALA A 321 2.93 -25.22 -15.07
N LEU A 322 3.59 -24.47 -15.96
CA LEU A 322 5.05 -24.41 -16.04
C LEU A 322 5.64 -23.76 -14.77
N PHE A 323 5.02 -22.70 -14.26
CA PHE A 323 5.40 -22.07 -13.01
C PHE A 323 5.35 -23.05 -11.84
N THR A 324 4.24 -23.78 -11.69
CA THR A 324 4.07 -24.79 -10.63
C THR A 324 5.13 -25.89 -10.73
N ASN A 325 5.40 -26.39 -11.94
CA ASN A 325 6.41 -27.42 -12.16
C ASN A 325 7.83 -26.90 -11.77
N ASN A 326 8.17 -25.69 -12.18
CA ASN A 326 9.44 -25.05 -11.80
C ASN A 326 9.55 -24.80 -10.30
N LEU A 327 8.44 -24.46 -9.64
CA LEU A 327 8.38 -24.22 -8.19
C LEU A 327 8.62 -25.53 -7.42
N VAL A 328 8.05 -26.65 -7.88
CA VAL A 328 8.30 -27.99 -7.32
C VAL A 328 9.76 -28.40 -7.58
N GLY A 329 10.31 -28.10 -8.75
CA GLY A 329 11.71 -28.37 -9.10
C GLY A 329 12.71 -27.61 -8.20
N LEU A 330 12.45 -26.36 -7.87
CA LEU A 330 13.28 -25.57 -6.92
C LEU A 330 13.37 -26.26 -5.56
N ARG A 331 12.30 -26.88 -5.11
CA ARG A 331 12.23 -27.57 -3.85
C ARG A 331 13.03 -28.88 -3.82
N VAL A 332 13.03 -29.64 -4.91
CA VAL A 332 13.83 -30.85 -5.04
C VAL A 332 15.32 -30.51 -4.97
N GLY A 333 15.75 -29.41 -5.58
CA GLY A 333 17.13 -28.90 -5.52
C GLY A 333 17.60 -28.52 -4.11
N LEU A 334 16.70 -27.96 -3.27
CA LEU A 334 16.98 -27.64 -1.86
C LEU A 334 17.25 -28.88 -1.00
N ARG A 335 16.59 -30.00 -1.28
CA ARG A 335 16.80 -31.28 -0.57
C ARG A 335 18.15 -31.91 -0.89
N VAL A 336 18.63 -31.78 -2.10
CA VAL A 336 19.94 -32.30 -2.50
C VAL A 336 21.07 -31.52 -1.83
N GLY A 337 20.91 -30.18 -1.69
CA GLY A 337 21.90 -29.34 -0.99
C GLY A 337 22.01 -29.64 0.50
N LEU A 338 20.91 -29.91 1.20
CA LEU A 338 20.91 -30.27 2.61
C LEU A 338 21.48 -31.66 2.91
N ARG A 339 21.41 -32.60 1.96
CA ARG A 339 22.06 -33.95 2.12
C ARG A 339 23.57 -33.93 1.86
N VAL A 340 24.07 -32.96 1.10
CA VAL A 340 25.50 -32.82 0.82
C VAL A 340 26.26 -32.11 1.94
N GLY A 341 25.57 -31.31 2.78
CA GLY A 341 26.16 -30.56 3.90
C GLY A 341 26.38 -31.35 5.21
N LEU A 342 25.90 -32.61 5.32
CA LEU A 342 26.07 -33.46 6.49
C LEU A 342 27.03 -34.62 6.19
N ARG A 343 28.32 -34.35 5.97
CA ARG A 343 29.35 -35.32 6.23
C ARG A 343 29.97 -34.97 7.58
N PRO A 344 29.89 -35.87 8.57
CA PRO A 344 30.62 -35.68 9.81
C PRO A 344 32.13 -35.81 9.50
N HIS A 345 32.90 -34.83 9.90
CA HIS A 345 34.33 -34.98 10.01
C HIS A 345 34.62 -35.99 11.12
N THR A 346 35.05 -37.18 10.71
CA THR A 346 35.83 -38.09 11.56
C THR A 346 37.29 -37.69 11.51
#